data_0450d59317ca1851bdb46b8529d35793
#
_entry.id   0450d59317ca1851bdb46b8529d35793
#
_cell.length_a   1.000
_cell.length_b   1.000
_cell.length_c   1.000
_cell.angle_alpha   90.00
_cell.angle_beta   90.00
_cell.angle_gamma   90.00
#
_symmetry.space_group_name_H-M   'P 1'
#
loop_
_entity.id
_entity.type
_entity.pdbx_description
1 polymer ?
#
loop_
_entity_poly.entity_id
_entity_poly.type
_entity_poly.pdbx_seq_one_letter_code
_entity_poly.pdbx_strand_id
1 'polypeptide(L)'
;MKRYIDYLIRSEEHRVDEMLFLQIKDKNDLCYGLMRGDVIEAKPTIYMMATALALYLNSRSRYYKSEKLMEALQLAADGVARVQRKSGYIDYPCCNFFSAPDTSFCYKRLNDGYRLMKKYQDVADTTILQKKYLAIMRMAAEAIRDGGFHTPNHRWGICAALMQAAKLFADDTEFAKSLMDRTVLYLQEGIDGNSEGEYAERSGNYNAVVNNAMMAMYQCSKDVKYLGYVERNLNMMMYYIEPNDMVFTQNSTRQDQGKEIFMDKYLYQYLYLLAYDGTDGFIKLTP
;
A
#
# COMPACT_ATOMS: atom_id res chain seq x y z
N MET A 1 13.87 -3.05 -19.95
CA MET A 1 12.74 -3.55 -19.11
C MET A 1 12.93 -4.98 -18.60
N LYS A 2 13.18 -6.01 -19.45
CA LYS A 2 13.35 -7.41 -18.97
C LYS A 2 14.42 -7.57 -17.88
N ARG A 3 15.63 -7.00 -18.06
CA ARG A 3 16.72 -7.04 -17.07
C ARG A 3 16.37 -6.37 -15.75
N TYR A 4 15.60 -5.27 -15.79
CA TYR A 4 15.13 -4.56 -14.61
C TYR A 4 14.15 -5.40 -13.81
N ILE A 5 13.18 -6.06 -14.47
CA ILE A 5 12.24 -6.96 -13.81
C ILE A 5 12.97 -8.17 -13.17
N ASP A 6 13.99 -8.73 -13.85
CA ASP A 6 14.80 -9.81 -13.28
C ASP A 6 15.59 -9.37 -12.04
N TYR A 7 16.08 -8.12 -12.07
CA TYR A 7 16.74 -7.52 -10.91
C TYR A 7 15.76 -7.34 -9.74
N LEU A 8 14.56 -6.79 -10.00
CA LEU A 8 13.53 -6.62 -8.97
C LEU A 8 13.13 -7.98 -8.34
N ILE A 9 12.89 -9.00 -9.18
CA ILE A 9 12.54 -10.34 -8.68
C ILE A 9 13.62 -10.83 -7.71
N ARG A 10 14.91 -10.77 -8.10
CA ARG A 10 16.01 -11.22 -7.24
C ARG A 10 16.13 -10.41 -5.95
N SER A 11 15.99 -9.08 -6.03
CA SER A 11 16.01 -8.21 -4.86
C SER A 11 14.90 -8.57 -3.87
N GLU A 12 13.68 -8.75 -4.38
CA GLU A 12 12.54 -9.10 -3.53
C GLU A 12 12.64 -10.55 -3.00
N GLU A 13 13.28 -11.46 -3.72
CA GLU A 13 13.59 -12.81 -3.23
C GLU A 13 14.50 -12.79 -1.98
N HIS A 14 15.50 -11.92 -1.94
CA HIS A 14 16.32 -11.73 -0.75
C HIS A 14 15.52 -11.20 0.44
N ARG A 15 14.60 -10.26 0.19
CA ARG A 15 13.71 -9.76 1.24
C ARG A 15 12.75 -10.84 1.76
N VAL A 16 12.32 -11.76 0.91
CA VAL A 16 11.51 -12.92 1.33
C VAL A 16 12.35 -13.93 2.11
N ASP A 17 13.64 -14.14 1.77
CA ASP A 17 14.56 -14.92 2.62
C ASP A 17 14.61 -14.34 4.04
N GLU A 18 14.78 -13.03 4.14
CA GLU A 18 14.82 -12.32 5.42
C GLU A 18 13.49 -12.47 6.18
N MET A 19 12.34 -12.30 5.51
CA MET A 19 11.03 -12.56 6.11
C MET A 19 10.94 -13.97 6.70
N LEU A 20 11.35 -15.00 5.93
CA LEU A 20 11.29 -16.40 6.35
C LEU A 20 12.24 -16.70 7.53
N PHE A 21 13.39 -16.01 7.58
CA PHE A 21 14.35 -16.10 8.67
C PHE A 21 13.84 -15.41 9.94
N LEU A 22 13.24 -14.22 9.80
CA LEU A 22 12.73 -13.44 10.92
C LEU A 22 11.37 -13.92 11.43
N GLN A 23 10.65 -14.76 10.69
CA GLN A 23 9.33 -15.23 11.11
C GLN A 23 9.41 -16.04 12.41
N ILE A 24 8.65 -15.60 13.42
CA ILE A 24 8.59 -16.25 14.73
C ILE A 24 7.78 -17.53 14.62
N LYS A 25 8.40 -18.67 15.01
CA LYS A 25 7.85 -20.02 14.91
C LYS A 25 7.57 -20.68 16.27
N ASP A 26 7.91 -19.99 17.35
CA ASP A 26 7.53 -20.44 18.70
C ASP A 26 6.04 -20.16 18.91
N LYS A 27 5.27 -21.23 19.11
CA LYS A 27 3.81 -21.18 19.35
C LYS A 27 3.42 -20.48 20.65
N ASN A 28 4.35 -20.38 21.60
CA ASN A 28 4.13 -19.72 22.88
C ASN A 28 4.40 -18.21 22.82
N ASP A 29 5.00 -17.73 21.74
CA ASP A 29 5.26 -16.31 21.55
C ASP A 29 3.98 -15.58 21.11
N LEU A 30 3.72 -14.41 21.70
CA LEU A 30 2.58 -13.56 21.32
C LEU A 30 2.65 -13.14 19.84
N CYS A 31 3.87 -13.02 19.31
CA CYS A 31 4.14 -12.67 17.92
C CYS A 31 4.25 -13.89 16.99
N TYR A 32 3.84 -15.08 17.42
CA TYR A 32 3.88 -16.29 16.59
C TYR A 32 3.29 -16.02 15.20
N GLY A 33 4.08 -16.23 14.17
CA GLY A 33 3.73 -15.98 12.76
C GLY A 33 4.13 -14.61 12.22
N LEU A 34 4.39 -13.63 13.07
CA LEU A 34 4.90 -12.33 12.66
C LEU A 34 6.42 -12.35 12.42
N MET A 35 6.92 -11.37 11.71
CA MET A 35 8.36 -11.09 11.67
C MET A 35 8.82 -10.55 13.03
N ARG A 36 9.99 -11.00 13.46
CA ARG A 36 10.64 -10.53 14.68
C ARG A 36 10.96 -9.03 14.57
N GLY A 37 10.62 -8.29 15.60
CA GLY A 37 10.93 -6.87 15.77
C GLY A 37 11.06 -6.54 17.26
N ASP A 38 11.36 -5.29 17.58
CA ASP A 38 11.53 -4.81 18.97
C ASP A 38 10.19 -4.62 19.69
N VAL A 39 9.09 -4.59 18.94
CA VAL A 39 7.74 -4.39 19.43
C VAL A 39 6.75 -5.33 18.74
N ILE A 40 5.58 -5.55 19.36
CA ILE A 40 4.49 -6.32 18.74
C ILE A 40 3.87 -5.47 17.64
N GLU A 41 4.24 -5.74 16.39
CA GLU A 41 3.80 -4.97 15.23
C GLU A 41 3.49 -5.88 14.03
N ALA A 42 2.29 -5.74 13.46
CA ALA A 42 1.88 -6.50 12.28
C ALA A 42 2.33 -5.86 10.94
N LYS A 43 2.58 -4.55 10.91
CA LYS A 43 2.80 -3.77 9.69
C LYS A 43 3.98 -4.29 8.83
N PRO A 44 5.19 -4.57 9.36
CA PRO A 44 6.28 -5.12 8.57
C PRO A 44 5.92 -6.46 7.94
N THR A 45 5.25 -7.33 8.70
CA THR A 45 4.77 -8.64 8.22
C THR A 45 3.78 -8.47 7.06
N ILE A 46 2.78 -7.59 7.19
CA ILE A 46 1.78 -7.33 6.14
C ILE A 46 2.43 -6.82 4.86
N TYR A 47 3.42 -5.93 4.96
CA TYR A 47 4.13 -5.41 3.79
C TYR A 47 4.88 -6.53 3.07
N MET A 48 5.53 -7.43 3.81
CA MET A 48 6.23 -8.57 3.23
C MET A 48 5.29 -9.63 2.67
N MET A 49 4.10 -9.83 3.25
CA MET A 49 3.10 -10.77 2.72
C MET A 49 2.69 -10.41 1.28
N ALA A 50 2.53 -9.13 0.94
CA ALA A 50 2.19 -8.70 -0.42
C ALA A 50 3.32 -9.03 -1.41
N THR A 51 4.57 -8.77 -1.04
CA THR A 51 5.76 -9.11 -1.82
C THR A 51 5.90 -10.63 -2.01
N ALA A 52 5.78 -11.38 -0.92
CA ALA A 52 5.89 -12.84 -0.93
C ALA A 52 4.83 -13.49 -1.82
N LEU A 53 3.58 -12.99 -1.79
CA LEU A 53 2.52 -13.43 -2.70
C LEU A 53 2.83 -13.14 -4.17
N ALA A 54 3.39 -11.96 -4.47
CA ALA A 54 3.80 -11.64 -5.83
C ALA A 54 4.85 -12.62 -6.36
N LEU A 55 5.83 -13.00 -5.54
CA LEU A 55 6.85 -13.99 -5.89
C LEU A 55 6.29 -15.41 -5.96
N TYR A 56 5.38 -15.77 -5.05
CA TYR A 56 4.71 -17.09 -5.06
C TYR A 56 3.93 -17.33 -6.36
N LEU A 57 3.32 -16.30 -6.92
CA LEU A 57 2.51 -16.38 -8.14
C LEU A 57 3.31 -16.11 -9.43
N ASN A 58 4.58 -15.72 -9.34
CA ASN A 58 5.42 -15.37 -10.47
C ASN A 58 6.31 -16.56 -10.91
N SER A 59 6.04 -17.11 -12.11
CA SER A 59 6.79 -18.25 -12.64
C SER A 59 8.29 -18.03 -12.86
N ARG A 60 8.76 -16.76 -12.77
CA ARG A 60 10.19 -16.40 -12.87
C ARG A 60 10.89 -16.37 -11.50
N SER A 61 10.12 -16.48 -10.43
CA SER A 61 10.67 -16.50 -9.07
C SER A 61 11.01 -17.92 -8.63
N ARG A 62 12.08 -18.07 -7.88
CA ARG A 62 12.41 -19.33 -7.18
C ARG A 62 11.37 -19.75 -6.14
N TYR A 63 10.51 -18.80 -5.74
CA TYR A 63 9.41 -19.02 -4.81
C TYR A 63 8.09 -19.40 -5.51
N TYR A 64 8.12 -19.56 -6.84
CA TYR A 64 6.93 -19.95 -7.60
C TYR A 64 6.29 -21.23 -7.05
N LYS A 65 5.06 -21.13 -6.57
CA LYS A 65 4.28 -22.24 -5.97
C LYS A 65 5.01 -22.96 -4.81
N SER A 66 5.90 -22.28 -4.09
CA SER A 66 6.61 -22.86 -2.97
C SER A 66 5.67 -23.18 -1.80
N GLU A 67 5.51 -24.47 -1.46
CA GLU A 67 4.70 -24.90 -0.31
C GLU A 67 5.18 -24.24 0.98
N LYS A 68 6.49 -24.23 1.21
CA LYS A 68 7.11 -23.57 2.37
C LYS A 68 6.74 -22.09 2.47
N LEU A 69 6.70 -21.37 1.33
CA LEU A 69 6.30 -19.96 1.34
C LEU A 69 4.80 -19.81 1.61
N MET A 70 3.96 -20.68 1.08
CA MET A 70 2.51 -20.67 1.36
C MET A 70 2.21 -20.94 2.83
N GLU A 71 2.89 -21.92 3.45
CA GLU A 71 2.77 -22.19 4.89
C GLU A 71 3.18 -20.96 5.72
N ALA A 72 4.29 -20.31 5.36
CA ALA A 72 4.74 -19.09 6.02
C ALA A 72 3.75 -17.92 5.86
N LEU A 73 3.14 -17.77 4.68
CA LEU A 73 2.10 -16.76 4.43
C LEU A 73 0.82 -17.01 5.24
N GLN A 74 0.39 -18.28 5.34
CA GLN A 74 -0.78 -18.65 6.16
C GLN A 74 -0.51 -18.38 7.64
N LEU A 75 0.68 -18.74 8.12
CA LEU A 75 1.11 -18.47 9.49
C LEU A 75 1.23 -16.96 9.77
N ALA A 76 1.75 -16.18 8.82
CA ALA A 76 1.80 -14.73 8.92
C ALA A 76 0.40 -14.11 9.02
N ALA A 77 -0.56 -14.59 8.23
CA ALA A 77 -1.95 -14.12 8.29
C ALA A 77 -2.60 -14.43 9.66
N ASP A 78 -2.32 -15.61 10.23
CA ASP A 78 -2.79 -15.97 11.58
C ASP A 78 -2.15 -15.07 12.65
N GLY A 79 -0.86 -14.76 12.51
CA GLY A 79 -0.15 -13.84 13.39
C GLY A 79 -0.74 -12.43 13.34
N VAL A 80 -0.99 -11.92 12.14
CA VAL A 80 -1.65 -10.61 11.94
C VAL A 80 -3.03 -10.57 12.59
N ALA A 81 -3.87 -11.59 12.33
CA ALA A 81 -5.21 -11.68 12.91
C ALA A 81 -5.18 -11.72 14.46
N ARG A 82 -4.15 -12.36 15.04
CA ARG A 82 -4.00 -12.47 16.50
C ARG A 82 -3.68 -11.14 17.17
N VAL A 83 -2.85 -10.30 16.53
CA VAL A 83 -2.43 -9.00 17.09
C VAL A 83 -3.30 -7.84 16.63
N GLN A 84 -4.14 -8.04 15.61
CA GLN A 84 -5.16 -7.06 15.22
C GLN A 84 -6.10 -6.83 16.40
N ARG A 85 -6.38 -5.58 16.72
CA ARG A 85 -7.31 -5.26 17.81
C ARG A 85 -8.71 -5.79 17.50
N LYS A 86 -9.47 -6.13 18.54
CA LYS A 86 -10.89 -6.52 18.41
C LYS A 86 -11.74 -5.44 17.72
N SER A 87 -11.34 -4.18 17.84
CA SER A 87 -11.92 -3.03 17.13
C SER A 87 -11.44 -2.88 15.68
N GLY A 88 -10.62 -3.81 15.18
CA GLY A 88 -10.15 -3.85 13.79
C GLY A 88 -8.86 -3.08 13.50
N TYR A 89 -8.40 -2.23 14.41
CA TYR A 89 -7.17 -1.46 14.18
C TYR A 89 -5.91 -2.34 14.13
N ILE A 90 -4.96 -1.91 13.32
CA ILE A 90 -3.60 -2.42 13.27
C ILE A 90 -2.69 -1.30 13.78
N ASP A 91 -2.12 -1.52 14.96
CA ASP A 91 -1.31 -0.51 15.61
C ASP A 91 0.05 -0.29 14.94
N TYR A 92 0.56 0.91 15.11
CA TYR A 92 1.95 1.28 14.87
C TYR A 92 2.58 1.74 16.20
N PRO A 93 3.05 0.80 17.06
CA PRO A 93 3.38 1.08 18.45
C PRO A 93 4.44 2.16 18.66
N CYS A 94 5.34 2.36 17.68
CA CYS A 94 6.35 3.42 17.73
C CYS A 94 5.76 4.84 17.64
N CYS A 95 4.51 4.98 17.13
CA CYS A 95 3.87 6.27 16.88
C CYS A 95 2.44 6.35 17.38
N ASN A 96 1.58 5.36 17.03
CA ASN A 96 0.13 5.46 17.19
C ASN A 96 -0.52 4.13 17.55
N PHE A 97 -1.42 4.18 18.54
CA PHE A 97 -2.39 3.13 18.82
C PHE A 97 -3.77 3.53 18.28
N PHE A 98 -4.61 2.56 17.91
CA PHE A 98 -5.94 2.78 17.34
C PHE A 98 -5.91 3.73 16.12
N SER A 99 -4.90 3.57 15.27
CA SER A 99 -4.63 4.46 14.15
C SER A 99 -5.35 4.02 12.89
N ALA A 100 -6.34 4.78 12.44
CA ALA A 100 -6.97 4.57 11.14
C ALA A 100 -6.00 4.78 9.97
N PRO A 101 -5.10 5.80 9.98
CA PRO A 101 -4.09 5.94 8.93
C PRO A 101 -3.17 4.72 8.80
N ASP A 102 -2.56 4.23 9.88
CA ASP A 102 -1.65 3.08 9.83
C ASP A 102 -2.39 1.81 9.42
N THR A 103 -3.61 1.62 9.91
CA THR A 103 -4.50 0.54 9.48
C THR A 103 -4.81 0.66 7.99
N SER A 104 -5.01 1.87 7.44
CA SER A 104 -5.27 2.09 6.02
C SER A 104 -4.08 1.74 5.13
N PHE A 105 -2.86 2.03 5.56
CA PHE A 105 -1.65 1.64 4.85
C PHE A 105 -1.46 0.11 4.84
N CYS A 106 -1.76 -0.55 5.95
CA CYS A 106 -1.80 -2.02 6.03
C CYS A 106 -2.89 -2.59 5.12
N TYR A 107 -4.10 -2.01 5.15
CA TYR A 107 -5.23 -2.41 4.31
C TYR A 107 -4.87 -2.42 2.83
N LYS A 108 -4.22 -1.37 2.34
CA LYS A 108 -3.80 -1.29 0.93
C LYS A 108 -2.90 -2.46 0.54
N ARG A 109 -1.94 -2.85 1.37
CA ARG A 109 -1.05 -3.98 1.12
C ARG A 109 -1.80 -5.32 1.13
N LEU A 110 -2.72 -5.51 2.07
CA LEU A 110 -3.59 -6.67 2.09
C LEU A 110 -4.46 -6.73 0.82
N ASN A 111 -5.02 -5.59 0.40
CA ASN A 111 -5.82 -5.51 -0.82
C ASN A 111 -5.01 -5.84 -2.08
N ASP A 112 -3.76 -5.39 -2.17
CA ASP A 112 -2.86 -5.75 -3.28
C ASP A 112 -2.63 -7.26 -3.33
N GLY A 113 -2.34 -7.88 -2.18
CA GLY A 113 -2.19 -9.33 -2.06
C GLY A 113 -3.47 -10.09 -2.43
N TYR A 114 -4.62 -9.65 -1.94
CA TYR A 114 -5.91 -10.26 -2.25
C TYR A 114 -6.22 -10.19 -3.76
N ARG A 115 -6.00 -9.04 -4.38
CA ARG A 115 -6.19 -8.87 -5.83
C ARG A 115 -5.26 -9.75 -6.66
N LEU A 116 -4.02 -9.95 -6.22
CA LEU A 116 -3.11 -10.90 -6.86
C LEU A 116 -3.65 -12.34 -6.79
N MET A 117 -4.10 -12.79 -5.62
CA MET A 117 -4.71 -14.11 -5.45
C MET A 117 -5.92 -14.31 -6.35
N LYS A 118 -6.80 -13.30 -6.45
CA LYS A 118 -7.97 -13.34 -7.34
C LYS A 118 -7.58 -13.36 -8.83
N LYS A 119 -6.61 -12.54 -9.22
CA LYS A 119 -6.14 -12.46 -10.62
C LYS A 119 -5.49 -13.75 -11.09
N TYR A 120 -4.78 -14.45 -10.23
CA TYR A 120 -4.02 -15.65 -10.54
C TYR A 120 -4.61 -16.92 -9.90
N GLN A 121 -5.93 -16.95 -9.68
CA GLN A 121 -6.61 -18.09 -9.07
C GLN A 121 -6.46 -19.40 -9.85
N ASP A 122 -6.26 -19.33 -11.18
CA ASP A 122 -6.01 -20.48 -12.04
C ASP A 122 -4.55 -20.99 -11.95
N VAL A 123 -3.65 -20.17 -11.37
CA VAL A 123 -2.24 -20.52 -11.19
C VAL A 123 -2.03 -21.35 -9.93
N ALA A 124 -2.66 -20.97 -8.82
CA ALA A 124 -2.51 -21.65 -7.55
C ALA A 124 -3.76 -21.51 -6.67
N ASP A 125 -4.08 -22.56 -5.91
CA ASP A 125 -5.14 -22.48 -4.89
C ASP A 125 -4.66 -21.69 -3.69
N THR A 126 -5.29 -20.54 -3.47
CA THR A 126 -5.04 -19.65 -2.34
C THR A 126 -6.29 -19.43 -1.48
N THR A 127 -7.28 -20.30 -1.59
CA THR A 127 -8.62 -20.13 -0.98
C THR A 127 -8.56 -19.94 0.54
N ILE A 128 -7.72 -20.71 1.24
CA ILE A 128 -7.56 -20.59 2.69
C ILE A 128 -6.99 -19.22 3.05
N LEU A 129 -5.93 -18.78 2.35
CA LEU A 129 -5.29 -17.50 2.59
C LEU A 129 -6.24 -16.33 2.25
N GLN A 130 -7.03 -16.43 1.16
CA GLN A 130 -8.04 -15.44 0.80
C GLN A 130 -9.06 -15.25 1.94
N LYS A 131 -9.55 -16.33 2.56
CA LYS A 131 -10.49 -16.24 3.69
C LYS A 131 -9.89 -15.50 4.88
N LYS A 132 -8.62 -15.78 5.22
CA LYS A 132 -7.90 -15.09 6.31
C LYS A 132 -7.76 -13.58 6.01
N TYR A 133 -7.37 -13.23 4.77
CA TYR A 133 -7.28 -11.84 4.35
C TYR A 133 -8.63 -11.11 4.46
N LEU A 134 -9.71 -11.70 3.98
CA LEU A 134 -11.05 -11.10 4.05
C LEU A 134 -11.49 -10.81 5.49
N ALA A 135 -11.22 -11.73 6.43
CA ALA A 135 -11.56 -11.54 7.84
C ALA A 135 -10.78 -10.33 8.44
N ILE A 136 -9.46 -10.28 8.23
CA ILE A 136 -8.62 -9.15 8.69
C ILE A 136 -9.08 -7.84 8.04
N MET A 137 -9.33 -7.85 6.74
CA MET A 137 -9.68 -6.67 5.97
C MET A 137 -11.07 -6.14 6.33
N ARG A 138 -12.04 -7.01 6.64
CA ARG A 138 -13.38 -6.58 7.06
C ARG A 138 -13.31 -5.74 8.34
N MET A 139 -12.66 -6.26 9.37
CA MET A 139 -12.47 -5.55 10.64
C MET A 139 -11.66 -4.26 10.46
N ALA A 140 -10.59 -4.31 9.65
CA ALA A 140 -9.79 -3.12 9.37
C ALA A 140 -10.59 -2.03 8.65
N ALA A 141 -11.49 -2.37 7.72
CA ALA A 141 -12.33 -1.42 7.01
C ALA A 141 -13.32 -0.71 7.95
N GLU A 142 -13.91 -1.42 8.93
CA GLU A 142 -14.74 -0.85 9.98
C GLU A 142 -13.95 0.16 10.82
N ALA A 143 -12.77 -0.24 11.30
CA ALA A 143 -11.89 0.63 12.08
C ALA A 143 -11.47 1.90 11.32
N ILE A 144 -11.13 1.77 10.02
CA ILE A 144 -10.76 2.90 9.17
C ILE A 144 -11.96 3.86 8.98
N ARG A 145 -13.18 3.32 8.76
CA ARG A 145 -14.39 4.11 8.61
C ARG A 145 -14.68 4.96 9.86
N ASP A 146 -14.53 4.35 11.03
CA ASP A 146 -14.90 4.96 12.31
C ASP A 146 -13.78 5.84 12.90
N GLY A 147 -12.56 5.75 12.34
CA GLY A 147 -11.42 6.54 12.75
C GLY A 147 -11.28 7.90 12.05
N GLY A 148 -10.20 8.58 12.38
CA GLY A 148 -9.87 9.91 11.84
C GLY A 148 -8.43 10.00 11.33
N PHE A 149 -8.02 11.21 10.95
CA PHE A 149 -6.68 11.52 10.47
C PHE A 149 -6.17 12.82 11.10
N HIS A 150 -4.86 13.08 10.99
CA HIS A 150 -4.23 14.31 11.48
C HIS A 150 -3.24 14.94 10.49
N THR A 151 -3.06 14.35 9.31
CA THR A 151 -2.22 14.93 8.24
C THR A 151 -2.84 14.65 6.87
N PRO A 152 -2.56 15.50 5.86
CA PRO A 152 -3.14 15.34 4.52
C PRO A 152 -2.90 13.96 3.90
N ASN A 153 -1.67 13.42 3.96
CA ASN A 153 -1.39 12.09 3.39
C ASN A 153 -2.21 10.98 4.05
N HIS A 154 -2.53 11.10 5.34
CA HIS A 154 -3.37 10.14 6.07
C HIS A 154 -4.80 10.14 5.54
N ARG A 155 -5.37 11.33 5.26
CA ARG A 155 -6.70 11.46 4.66
C ARG A 155 -6.80 10.69 3.34
N TRP A 156 -5.82 10.88 2.46
CA TRP A 156 -5.80 10.20 1.16
C TRP A 156 -5.59 8.69 1.30
N GLY A 157 -4.73 8.25 2.24
CA GLY A 157 -4.58 6.84 2.57
C GLY A 157 -5.87 6.19 3.02
N ILE A 158 -6.63 6.86 3.90
CA ILE A 158 -7.95 6.43 4.37
C ILE A 158 -8.96 6.38 3.21
N CYS A 159 -9.09 7.45 2.42
CA CYS A 159 -10.00 7.46 1.27
C CYS A 159 -9.74 6.30 0.30
N ALA A 160 -8.47 6.05 -0.02
CA ALA A 160 -8.08 4.95 -0.90
C ALA A 160 -8.47 3.59 -0.31
N ALA A 161 -8.21 3.36 0.99
CA ALA A 161 -8.54 2.11 1.66
C ALA A 161 -10.06 1.89 1.74
N LEU A 162 -10.84 2.92 2.06
CA LEU A 162 -12.30 2.85 2.11
C LEU A 162 -12.92 2.56 0.74
N MET A 163 -12.43 3.19 -0.33
CA MET A 163 -12.90 2.90 -1.70
C MET A 163 -12.54 1.49 -2.13
N GLN A 164 -11.35 1.01 -1.80
CA GLN A 164 -10.94 -0.38 -2.05
C GLN A 164 -11.83 -1.36 -1.27
N ALA A 165 -12.15 -1.05 -0.01
CA ALA A 165 -13.01 -1.87 0.83
C ALA A 165 -14.46 -1.90 0.32
N ALA A 166 -15.02 -0.75 -0.04
CA ALA A 166 -16.36 -0.66 -0.61
C ALA A 166 -16.50 -1.50 -1.89
N LYS A 167 -15.45 -1.50 -2.74
CA LYS A 167 -15.41 -2.33 -3.94
C LYS A 167 -15.27 -3.82 -3.61
N LEU A 168 -14.46 -4.17 -2.61
CA LEU A 168 -14.23 -5.55 -2.19
C LEU A 168 -15.48 -6.18 -1.57
N PHE A 169 -16.20 -5.43 -0.77
CA PHE A 169 -17.39 -5.87 -0.04
C PHE A 169 -18.69 -5.37 -0.70
N ALA A 170 -18.71 -5.20 -2.02
CA ALA A 170 -19.86 -4.64 -2.75
C ALA A 170 -21.15 -5.47 -2.60
N ASP A 171 -21.04 -6.77 -2.34
CA ASP A 171 -22.19 -7.65 -2.10
C ASP A 171 -22.90 -7.32 -0.77
N ASP A 172 -22.21 -6.73 0.21
CA ASP A 172 -22.79 -6.13 1.41
C ASP A 172 -23.05 -4.64 1.14
N THR A 173 -24.18 -4.36 0.52
CA THR A 173 -24.51 -3.03 0.00
C THR A 173 -24.60 -1.95 1.09
N GLU A 174 -25.08 -2.29 2.29
CA GLU A 174 -25.16 -1.38 3.43
C GLU A 174 -23.76 -1.02 3.93
N PHE A 175 -22.92 -2.02 4.09
CA PHE A 175 -21.54 -1.79 4.50
C PHE A 175 -20.76 -0.98 3.45
N ALA A 176 -20.80 -1.39 2.20
CA ALA A 176 -20.13 -0.69 1.11
C ALA A 176 -20.58 0.78 1.03
N LYS A 177 -21.89 1.04 1.19
CA LYS A 177 -22.44 2.40 1.26
C LYS A 177 -21.84 3.17 2.44
N SER A 178 -21.81 2.60 3.63
CA SER A 178 -21.28 3.27 4.83
C SER A 178 -19.82 3.69 4.67
N LEU A 179 -18.98 2.85 4.00
CA LEU A 179 -17.60 3.17 3.66
C LEU A 179 -17.51 4.33 2.67
N MET A 180 -18.35 4.34 1.65
CA MET A 180 -18.40 5.42 0.65
C MET A 180 -18.93 6.72 1.23
N ASP A 181 -19.96 6.69 2.08
CA ASP A 181 -20.48 7.90 2.76
C ASP A 181 -19.37 8.58 3.56
N ARG A 182 -18.54 7.81 4.30
CA ARG A 182 -17.37 8.35 5.00
C ARG A 182 -16.31 8.92 4.05
N THR A 183 -16.06 8.23 2.94
CA THR A 183 -15.12 8.69 1.91
C THR A 183 -15.56 10.02 1.32
N VAL A 184 -16.84 10.18 0.99
CA VAL A 184 -17.40 11.42 0.40
C VAL A 184 -17.17 12.61 1.33
N LEU A 185 -17.38 12.45 2.64
CA LEU A 185 -17.13 13.53 3.61
C LEU A 185 -15.67 14.03 3.55
N TYR A 186 -14.69 13.12 3.45
CA TYR A 186 -13.28 13.49 3.33
C TYR A 186 -12.95 14.12 1.98
N LEU A 187 -13.60 13.67 0.88
CA LEU A 187 -13.37 14.19 -0.46
C LEU A 187 -13.94 15.61 -0.65
N GLN A 188 -14.95 16.00 0.14
CA GLN A 188 -15.53 17.36 0.11
C GLN A 188 -14.53 18.45 0.53
N GLU A 189 -13.50 18.10 1.29
CA GLU A 189 -12.43 19.04 1.68
C GLU A 189 -11.50 19.42 0.52
N GLY A 190 -11.60 18.76 -0.64
CA GLY A 190 -10.76 19.02 -1.81
C GLY A 190 -9.33 18.50 -1.66
N ILE A 191 -8.45 18.88 -2.60
CA ILE A 191 -7.04 18.50 -2.59
C ILE A 191 -6.22 19.45 -1.71
N ASP A 192 -5.33 18.89 -0.89
CA ASP A 192 -4.37 19.65 -0.09
C ASP A 192 -3.13 19.98 -0.93
N GLY A 193 -3.24 20.96 -1.81
CA GLY A 193 -2.14 21.32 -2.70
C GLY A 193 -2.45 22.53 -3.57
N ASN A 194 -1.45 23.01 -4.31
CA ASN A 194 -1.57 24.14 -5.23
C ASN A 194 -1.83 23.67 -6.68
N SER A 195 -2.02 24.66 -7.59
CA SER A 195 -2.25 24.42 -9.02
C SER A 195 -1.09 23.74 -9.72
N GLU A 196 0.14 23.97 -9.22
CA GLU A 196 1.38 23.43 -9.79
C GLU A 196 1.63 21.96 -9.43
N GLY A 197 0.84 21.39 -8.51
CA GLY A 197 0.95 19.99 -8.10
C GLY A 197 1.74 19.77 -6.82
N GLU A 198 2.15 20.83 -6.11
CA GLU A 198 2.78 20.71 -4.81
C GLU A 198 1.71 20.43 -3.74
N TYR A 199 1.83 19.31 -3.05
CA TYR A 199 0.96 19.00 -1.92
C TYR A 199 1.39 19.75 -0.67
N ALA A 200 0.45 20.00 0.24
CA ALA A 200 0.63 20.86 1.41
C ALA A 200 1.79 20.42 2.34
N GLU A 201 2.12 19.14 2.37
CA GLU A 201 3.22 18.60 3.19
C GLU A 201 4.60 18.85 2.56
N ARG A 202 4.68 19.22 1.29
CA ARG A 202 5.91 19.52 0.54
C ARG A 202 7.03 18.50 0.73
N SER A 203 6.69 17.24 0.87
CA SER A 203 7.60 16.17 1.28
C SER A 203 7.88 15.21 0.15
N GLY A 204 9.14 14.97 -0.14
CA GLY A 204 9.56 13.97 -1.12
C GLY A 204 9.09 12.55 -0.78
N ASN A 205 8.88 12.24 0.49
CA ASN A 205 8.31 10.96 0.93
C ASN A 205 6.78 10.94 0.83
N TYR A 206 6.11 11.96 1.36
CA TYR A 206 4.65 11.93 1.52
C TYR A 206 3.92 12.27 0.21
N ASN A 207 4.54 13.02 -0.72
CA ASN A 207 4.01 13.18 -2.07
C ASN A 207 3.82 11.83 -2.75
N ALA A 208 4.81 10.92 -2.65
CA ALA A 208 4.69 9.58 -3.21
C ALA A 208 3.56 8.76 -2.54
N VAL A 209 3.33 8.95 -1.23
CA VAL A 209 2.21 8.31 -0.50
C VAL A 209 0.86 8.81 -1.03
N VAL A 210 0.71 10.13 -1.21
CA VAL A 210 -0.51 10.73 -1.76
C VAL A 210 -0.75 10.25 -3.18
N ASN A 211 0.27 10.27 -4.06
CA ASN A 211 0.15 9.75 -5.42
C ASN A 211 -0.32 8.29 -5.45
N ASN A 212 0.25 7.43 -4.61
CA ASN A 212 -0.16 6.02 -4.52
C ASN A 212 -1.62 5.88 -4.06
N ALA A 213 -2.11 6.76 -3.18
CA ALA A 213 -3.50 6.78 -2.77
C ALA A 213 -4.42 7.23 -3.93
N MET A 214 -4.04 8.29 -4.66
CA MET A 214 -4.77 8.77 -5.84
C MET A 214 -4.87 7.71 -6.93
N MET A 215 -3.78 7.00 -7.22
CA MET A 215 -3.76 5.89 -8.19
C MET A 215 -4.70 4.76 -7.76
N ALA A 216 -4.73 4.42 -6.46
CA ALA A 216 -5.65 3.41 -5.92
C ALA A 216 -7.12 3.86 -6.04
N MET A 217 -7.43 5.13 -5.77
CA MET A 217 -8.77 5.70 -5.95
C MET A 217 -9.20 5.69 -7.42
N TYR A 218 -8.30 6.04 -8.35
CA TYR A 218 -8.55 5.89 -9.79
C TYR A 218 -8.86 4.44 -10.17
N GLN A 219 -8.10 3.47 -9.66
CA GLN A 219 -8.36 2.05 -9.94
C GLN A 219 -9.73 1.58 -9.47
N CYS A 220 -10.27 2.20 -8.42
CA CYS A 220 -11.62 1.90 -7.91
C CYS A 220 -12.73 2.61 -8.70
N SER A 221 -12.61 3.92 -8.90
CA SER A 221 -13.66 4.79 -9.44
C SER A 221 -13.61 5.00 -10.95
N LYS A 222 -12.41 4.84 -11.56
CA LYS A 222 -12.10 5.26 -12.93
C LYS A 222 -12.22 6.77 -13.17
N ASP A 223 -12.30 7.57 -12.12
CA ASP A 223 -12.33 9.03 -12.22
C ASP A 223 -10.92 9.56 -12.50
N VAL A 224 -10.70 10.04 -13.71
CA VAL A 224 -9.39 10.51 -14.22
C VAL A 224 -8.83 11.71 -13.45
N LYS A 225 -9.66 12.44 -12.69
CA LYS A 225 -9.18 13.56 -11.86
C LYS A 225 -8.05 13.13 -10.91
N TYR A 226 -8.11 11.89 -10.39
CA TYR A 226 -7.09 11.37 -9.49
C TYR A 226 -5.74 11.19 -10.19
N LEU A 227 -5.74 10.72 -11.44
CA LEU A 227 -4.51 10.66 -12.24
C LEU A 227 -4.00 12.06 -12.60
N GLY A 228 -4.89 13.02 -12.84
CA GLY A 228 -4.52 14.42 -13.06
C GLY A 228 -3.77 15.04 -11.86
N TYR A 229 -4.12 14.68 -10.63
CA TYR A 229 -3.34 15.10 -9.46
C TYR A 229 -1.94 14.46 -9.44
N VAL A 230 -1.86 13.16 -9.73
CA VAL A 230 -0.58 12.44 -9.80
C VAL A 230 0.32 13.02 -10.86
N GLU A 231 -0.20 13.27 -12.08
CA GLU A 231 0.54 13.84 -13.20
C GLU A 231 1.14 15.21 -12.84
N ARG A 232 0.32 16.13 -12.33
CA ARG A 232 0.82 17.45 -11.90
C ARG A 232 1.90 17.34 -10.85
N ASN A 233 1.71 16.47 -9.83
CA ASN A 233 2.72 16.28 -8.80
C ASN A 233 4.02 15.69 -9.38
N LEU A 234 3.94 14.68 -10.25
CA LEU A 234 5.12 14.09 -10.87
C LEU A 234 5.87 15.09 -11.76
N ASN A 235 5.15 15.93 -12.52
CA ASN A 235 5.76 17.01 -13.29
C ASN A 235 6.47 18.03 -12.38
N MET A 236 5.84 18.44 -11.29
CA MET A 236 6.43 19.32 -10.29
C MET A 236 7.69 18.69 -9.65
N MET A 237 7.65 17.39 -9.32
CA MET A 237 8.79 16.68 -8.73
C MET A 237 10.03 16.67 -9.63
N MET A 238 9.90 16.81 -10.97
CA MET A 238 11.05 16.93 -11.88
C MET A 238 11.88 18.20 -11.61
N TYR A 239 11.25 19.28 -11.15
CA TYR A 239 11.94 20.51 -10.76
C TYR A 239 12.63 20.42 -9.39
N TYR A 240 12.33 19.36 -8.62
CA TYR A 240 12.94 19.10 -7.32
C TYR A 240 14.16 18.17 -7.39
N ILE A 241 14.52 17.70 -8.61
CA ILE A 241 15.72 16.88 -8.79
C ILE A 241 16.93 17.81 -8.80
N GLU A 242 17.82 17.60 -7.85
CA GLU A 242 19.10 18.30 -7.74
C GLU A 242 20.17 17.69 -8.65
N PRO A 243 21.29 18.39 -8.92
CA PRO A 243 22.36 17.88 -9.81
C PRO A 243 23.00 16.56 -9.38
N ASN A 244 22.79 16.13 -8.13
CA ASN A 244 23.26 14.85 -7.58
C ASN A 244 22.19 13.73 -7.63
N ASP A 245 21.12 13.93 -8.44
CA ASP A 245 19.98 13.01 -8.59
C ASP A 245 19.12 12.85 -7.33
N MET A 246 19.31 13.68 -6.31
CA MET A 246 18.50 13.68 -5.10
C MET A 246 17.33 14.64 -5.23
N VAL A 247 16.34 14.46 -4.36
CA VAL A 247 15.18 15.34 -4.26
C VAL A 247 15.49 16.50 -3.31
N PHE A 248 15.23 17.73 -3.73
CA PHE A 248 15.24 18.90 -2.85
C PHE A 248 14.21 18.74 -1.74
N THR A 249 14.66 18.81 -0.49
CA THR A 249 13.81 18.55 0.70
C THR A 249 13.83 19.69 1.71
N GLN A 250 14.56 20.80 1.45
CA GLN A 250 14.69 21.90 2.42
C GLN A 250 13.36 22.59 2.76
N ASN A 251 12.40 22.58 1.82
CA ASN A 251 11.08 23.14 2.00
C ASN A 251 10.05 22.14 2.59
N SER A 252 10.45 20.90 2.87
CA SER A 252 9.56 19.91 3.47
C SER A 252 9.09 20.34 4.85
N THR A 253 7.82 20.12 5.16
CA THR A 253 7.26 20.35 6.50
C THR A 253 7.24 19.07 7.36
N ARG A 254 7.93 18.02 6.90
CA ARG A 254 7.91 16.68 7.49
C ARG A 254 9.32 16.23 7.92
N GLN A 255 9.41 14.98 8.41
CA GLN A 255 10.64 14.39 8.95
C GLN A 255 11.76 14.22 7.91
N ASP A 256 11.47 14.40 6.64
CA ASP A 256 12.44 14.37 5.55
C ASP A 256 13.06 15.72 5.21
N GLN A 257 12.71 16.78 5.94
CA GLN A 257 13.33 18.09 5.75
C GLN A 257 14.86 18.02 5.89
N GLY A 258 15.56 18.46 4.86
CA GLY A 258 17.01 18.46 4.78
C GLY A 258 17.66 17.08 4.68
N LYS A 259 16.89 16.00 4.45
CA LYS A 259 17.43 14.64 4.27
C LYS A 259 17.60 14.29 2.79
N GLU A 260 18.58 13.46 2.52
CA GLU A 260 18.78 12.87 1.21
C GLU A 260 17.66 11.89 0.86
N ILE A 261 16.98 12.13 -0.26
CA ILE A 261 15.89 11.28 -0.79
C ILE A 261 16.10 11.08 -2.28
N PHE A 262 15.94 9.84 -2.73
CA PHE A 262 15.97 9.47 -4.14
C PHE A 262 14.56 9.33 -4.72
N MET A 263 14.49 9.39 -6.07
CA MET A 263 13.23 9.27 -6.83
C MET A 263 12.70 7.81 -6.95
N ASP A 264 13.31 6.85 -6.28
CA ASP A 264 12.96 5.42 -6.36
C ASP A 264 11.48 5.14 -6.06
N LYS A 265 10.90 5.87 -5.09
CA LYS A 265 9.49 5.74 -4.70
C LYS A 265 8.50 6.17 -5.79
N TYR A 266 8.97 7.01 -6.72
CA TYR A 266 8.16 7.54 -7.81
C TYR A 266 8.25 6.70 -9.09
N LEU A 267 9.23 5.80 -9.20
CA LEU A 267 9.47 5.01 -10.42
C LEU A 267 8.22 4.27 -10.88
N TYR A 268 7.52 3.59 -9.96
CA TYR A 268 6.29 2.88 -10.30
C TYR A 268 5.21 3.84 -10.83
N GLN A 269 5.11 5.03 -10.27
CA GLN A 269 4.12 6.04 -10.63
C GLN A 269 4.37 6.57 -12.05
N TYR A 270 5.63 6.88 -12.39
CA TYR A 270 6.01 7.24 -13.75
C TYR A 270 5.74 6.11 -14.75
N LEU A 271 6.13 4.87 -14.41
CA LEU A 271 5.88 3.71 -15.28
C LEU A 271 4.38 3.44 -15.46
N TYR A 272 3.58 3.69 -14.44
CA TYR A 272 2.13 3.53 -14.53
C TYR A 272 1.51 4.53 -15.51
N LEU A 273 1.90 5.82 -15.43
CA LEU A 273 1.43 6.84 -16.37
C LEU A 273 1.94 6.60 -17.79
N LEU A 274 3.18 6.11 -17.94
CA LEU A 274 3.73 5.72 -19.25
C LEU A 274 2.96 4.58 -19.92
N ALA A 275 2.50 3.63 -19.13
CA ALA A 275 1.71 2.48 -19.60
C ALA A 275 0.23 2.81 -19.81
N TYR A 276 -0.22 3.95 -19.32
CA TYR A 276 -1.55 4.47 -19.54
C TYR A 276 -1.68 4.90 -21.00
N ASP A 277 -2.55 4.25 -21.76
CA ASP A 277 -2.58 4.29 -23.23
C ASP A 277 -3.17 5.57 -23.84
N GLY A 278 -3.12 6.68 -23.16
CA GLY A 278 -3.39 8.00 -23.74
C GLY A 278 -4.75 8.23 -24.41
N THR A 279 -5.66 7.23 -24.41
CA THR A 279 -7.02 7.41 -24.91
C THR A 279 -7.78 8.44 -24.07
N ASP A 280 -7.27 8.72 -22.86
CA ASP A 280 -7.82 9.67 -21.90
C ASP A 280 -6.95 10.95 -21.74
N GLY A 281 -6.03 11.23 -22.64
CA GLY A 281 -5.34 12.53 -22.74
C GLY A 281 -4.08 12.72 -21.88
N PHE A 282 -3.49 11.68 -21.30
CA PHE A 282 -2.25 11.78 -20.56
C PHE A 282 -0.98 11.77 -21.42
N ILE A 283 0.03 12.50 -20.98
CA ILE A 283 1.28 12.76 -21.70
C ILE A 283 1.97 11.42 -22.03
N LYS A 284 2.27 11.21 -23.31
CA LYS A 284 3.35 10.32 -23.70
C LYS A 284 4.65 10.95 -23.20
N LEU A 285 5.20 10.45 -22.12
CA LEU A 285 6.61 10.66 -21.83
C LEU A 285 7.37 9.99 -22.98
N THR A 286 7.75 10.76 -23.98
CA THR A 286 8.69 10.31 -25.01
C THR A 286 10.04 10.12 -24.34
N PRO A 287 10.77 9.02 -24.67
CA PRO A 287 12.10 8.77 -24.14
C PRO A 287 13.08 9.85 -24.59
#